data_aae02d03652029f2515a89eaa0bfd934
#
_entry.id   aae02d03652029f2515a89eaa0bfd934
#
_cell.length_a   1.000
_cell.length_b   1.000
_cell.length_c   1.000
_cell.angle_alpha   90.00
_cell.angle_beta   90.00
_cell.angle_gamma   90.00
#
_symmetry.space_group_name_H-M   'P 1'
#
loop_
_entity.id
_entity.type
_entity.pdbx_description
1 polymer ?
#
loop_
_entity_poly.entity_id
_entity_poly.type
_entity_poly.pdbx_seq_one_letter_code
_entity_poly.pdbx_strand_id
1 'polypeptide(L)'
;KNTDRSVCAKISGELAQNHGNSGFKGAINLIFKGHAGQSFGAFLLKGMIIKLIGEANDYVCKGMNGGMLTIIPPRIDKNSSEQVILGNTCLYGATGGKLYALGKSGERFAVRNSGAVAVTEGAGDHCCEYMTGGKIVILGSIGRNIGAGMTGGVAFILDEKNDLEKKVNSCLLYTSPSP
;
A
#
# COMPACT_ATOMS: atom_id res chain seq x y z
N LYS A 1 -15.96 5.39 -10.42
CA LYS A 1 -16.57 4.06 -10.61
C LYS A 1 -15.44 3.03 -10.77
N ASN A 2 -15.73 1.76 -10.57
CA ASN A 2 -14.73 0.67 -10.74
C ASN A 2 -14.18 0.58 -12.19
N THR A 3 -14.88 1.14 -13.14
CA THR A 3 -14.45 1.25 -14.55
C THR A 3 -13.43 2.37 -14.80
N ASP A 4 -13.30 3.32 -13.89
CA ASP A 4 -12.45 4.49 -14.05
C ASP A 4 -11.03 4.15 -13.57
N ARG A 5 -10.12 3.90 -14.52
CA ARG A 5 -8.73 3.51 -14.22
C ARG A 5 -7.84 4.72 -13.96
N SER A 6 -6.78 4.51 -13.17
CA SER A 6 -5.71 5.48 -12.94
C SER A 6 -6.19 6.86 -12.47
N VAL A 7 -7.29 6.88 -11.72
CA VAL A 7 -7.82 8.11 -11.13
C VAL A 7 -6.72 8.75 -10.28
N CYS A 8 -6.55 10.07 -10.41
CA CYS A 8 -5.49 10.93 -9.87
C CYS A 8 -4.16 10.92 -10.64
N ALA A 9 -3.87 9.97 -11.52
CA ALA A 9 -2.61 9.94 -12.25
C ALA A 9 -2.40 11.18 -13.17
N LYS A 10 -3.49 11.69 -13.77
CA LYS A 10 -3.41 12.93 -14.57
C LYS A 10 -2.99 14.13 -13.72
N ILE A 11 -3.55 14.27 -12.51
CA ILE A 11 -3.16 15.36 -11.58
C ILE A 11 -1.69 15.22 -11.21
N SER A 12 -1.23 14.00 -10.92
CA SER A 12 0.19 13.73 -10.65
C SER A 12 1.09 14.14 -11.83
N GLY A 13 0.68 13.82 -13.06
CA GLY A 13 1.41 14.21 -14.28
C GLY A 13 1.50 15.72 -14.43
N GLU A 14 0.43 16.45 -14.24
CA GLU A 14 0.39 17.92 -14.33
C GLU A 14 1.25 18.55 -13.22
N LEU A 15 1.21 18.02 -12.00
CA LEU A 15 2.08 18.48 -10.91
C LEU A 15 3.56 18.24 -11.23
N ALA A 16 3.90 17.08 -11.77
CA ALA A 16 5.26 16.78 -12.16
C ALA A 16 5.78 17.71 -13.26
N GLN A 17 4.96 17.98 -14.28
CA GLN A 17 5.31 18.89 -15.37
C GLN A 17 5.53 20.33 -14.88
N ASN A 18 4.66 20.82 -14.00
CA ASN A 18 4.69 22.21 -13.56
C ASN A 18 5.71 22.49 -12.44
N HIS A 19 6.06 21.47 -11.64
CA HIS A 19 6.91 21.67 -10.46
C HIS A 19 8.23 20.88 -10.51
N GLY A 20 8.37 19.93 -11.42
CA GLY A 20 9.60 19.16 -11.63
C GLY A 20 10.20 18.62 -10.34
N ASN A 21 11.52 18.63 -10.25
CA ASN A 21 12.28 18.16 -9.09
C ASN A 21 12.14 19.05 -7.84
N SER A 22 11.73 20.31 -7.97
CA SER A 22 11.49 21.20 -6.82
C SER A 22 10.27 20.79 -6.00
N GLY A 23 9.38 20.00 -6.61
CA GLY A 23 8.18 19.46 -6.00
C GLY A 23 7.09 20.49 -5.74
N PHE A 24 5.88 20.02 -5.59
CA PHE A 24 4.72 20.83 -5.26
C PHE A 24 4.73 21.23 -3.78
N LYS A 25 4.68 22.53 -3.48
CA LYS A 25 4.71 23.06 -2.10
C LYS A 25 3.32 23.23 -1.48
N GLY A 26 2.25 23.09 -2.27
CA GLY A 26 0.87 23.18 -1.81
C GLY A 26 0.32 21.85 -1.27
N ALA A 27 -0.99 21.85 -1.01
CA ALA A 27 -1.74 20.65 -0.66
C ALA A 27 -3.01 20.52 -1.51
N ILE A 28 -3.23 19.33 -2.06
CA ILE A 28 -4.45 18.97 -2.79
C ILE A 28 -5.14 17.88 -1.98
N ASN A 29 -6.30 18.21 -1.42
CA ASN A 29 -7.11 17.28 -0.64
C ASN A 29 -8.28 16.78 -1.50
N LEU A 30 -8.36 15.47 -1.72
CA LEU A 30 -9.40 14.85 -2.52
C LEU A 30 -10.10 13.76 -1.69
N ILE A 31 -11.43 13.78 -1.71
CA ILE A 31 -12.25 12.77 -1.05
C ILE A 31 -13.10 12.07 -2.11
N PHE A 32 -12.95 10.76 -2.21
CA PHE A 32 -13.75 9.91 -3.10
C PHE A 32 -14.64 8.99 -2.29
N LYS A 33 -15.79 8.60 -2.89
CA LYS A 33 -16.73 7.64 -2.30
C LYS A 33 -17.09 6.58 -3.33
N GLY A 34 -17.12 5.32 -2.90
CA GLY A 34 -17.51 4.17 -3.72
C GLY A 34 -16.33 3.28 -4.12
N HIS A 35 -16.45 2.59 -5.24
CA HIS A 35 -15.48 1.60 -5.72
C HIS A 35 -14.53 2.24 -6.72
N ALA A 36 -13.26 2.30 -6.40
CA ALA A 36 -12.23 2.79 -7.30
C ALA A 36 -11.72 1.67 -8.22
N GLY A 37 -11.49 1.98 -9.49
CA GLY A 37 -10.92 1.07 -10.46
C GLY A 37 -9.42 0.85 -10.28
N GLN A 38 -8.84 0.09 -11.21
CA GLN A 38 -7.41 -0.25 -11.19
C GLN A 38 -6.50 0.99 -11.19
N SER A 39 -5.37 0.88 -10.49
CA SER A 39 -4.35 1.92 -10.42
C SER A 39 -4.84 3.24 -9.81
N PHE A 40 -5.81 3.17 -8.89
CA PHE A 40 -6.25 4.34 -8.13
C PHE A 40 -5.07 4.92 -7.33
N GLY A 41 -4.84 6.22 -7.46
CA GLY A 41 -3.71 6.88 -6.82
C GLY A 41 -2.34 6.47 -7.39
N ALA A 42 -2.26 5.96 -8.63
CA ALA A 42 -0.97 5.70 -9.25
C ALA A 42 -0.16 7.00 -9.40
N PHE A 43 1.15 6.89 -9.16
CA PHE A 43 2.13 7.97 -9.28
C PHE A 43 1.85 9.19 -8.38
N LEU A 44 1.19 8.99 -7.23
CA LEU A 44 0.98 10.07 -6.27
C LEU A 44 2.28 10.77 -5.90
N LEU A 45 2.18 12.10 -5.76
CA LEU A 45 3.30 12.99 -5.45
C LEU A 45 3.10 13.69 -4.10
N LYS A 46 4.17 14.22 -3.57
CA LYS A 46 4.15 15.06 -2.35
C LYS A 46 3.13 16.19 -2.50
N GLY A 47 2.34 16.44 -1.45
CA GLY A 47 1.28 17.44 -1.45
C GLY A 47 -0.10 16.91 -1.83
N MET A 48 -0.20 15.70 -2.38
CA MET A 48 -1.49 15.06 -2.64
C MET A 48 -1.95 14.26 -1.40
N ILE A 49 -3.13 14.57 -0.89
CA ILE A 49 -3.76 13.91 0.25
C ILE A 49 -5.11 13.40 -0.20
N ILE A 50 -5.25 12.09 -0.30
CA ILE A 50 -6.43 11.45 -0.87
C ILE A 50 -7.08 10.55 0.17
N LYS A 51 -8.41 10.62 0.25
CA LYS A 51 -9.22 9.72 1.06
C LYS A 51 -10.25 9.04 0.17
N LEU A 52 -10.30 7.71 0.21
CA LEU A 52 -11.36 6.92 -0.39
C LEU A 52 -12.22 6.31 0.72
N ILE A 53 -13.51 6.59 0.68
CA ILE A 53 -14.53 5.94 1.50
C ILE A 53 -15.17 4.85 0.62
N GLY A 54 -14.68 3.62 0.75
CA GLY A 54 -15.03 2.53 -0.14
C GLY A 54 -13.92 1.49 -0.24
N GLU A 55 -13.79 0.90 -1.41
CA GLU A 55 -12.78 -0.10 -1.75
C GLU A 55 -12.12 0.23 -3.09
N ALA A 56 -10.96 -0.32 -3.35
CA ALA A 56 -10.22 -0.11 -4.57
C ALA A 56 -9.72 -1.44 -5.17
N ASN A 57 -9.66 -1.47 -6.49
CA ASN A 57 -9.20 -2.61 -7.26
C ASN A 57 -7.65 -2.73 -7.21
N ASP A 58 -7.05 -3.46 -8.13
CA ASP A 58 -5.61 -3.75 -8.17
C ASP A 58 -4.74 -2.51 -8.42
N TYR A 59 -3.45 -2.63 -8.09
CA TYR A 59 -2.40 -1.64 -8.37
C TYR A 59 -2.62 -0.27 -7.73
N VAL A 60 -3.30 -0.19 -6.60
CA VAL A 60 -3.42 1.07 -5.84
C VAL A 60 -2.04 1.60 -5.49
N CYS A 61 -1.82 2.91 -5.67
CA CYS A 61 -0.54 3.59 -5.41
C CYS A 61 0.66 3.01 -6.18
N LYS A 62 0.44 2.38 -7.35
CA LYS A 62 1.54 1.95 -8.22
C LYS A 62 2.46 3.12 -8.54
N GLY A 63 3.77 2.94 -8.35
CA GLY A 63 4.76 3.97 -8.64
C GLY A 63 4.62 5.26 -7.81
N MET A 64 3.93 5.20 -6.67
CA MET A 64 3.81 6.34 -5.76
C MET A 64 5.19 6.83 -5.31
N ASN A 65 5.41 8.15 -5.37
CA ASN A 65 6.67 8.77 -4.94
C ASN A 65 6.49 9.69 -3.72
N GLY A 66 5.25 10.00 -3.36
CA GLY A 66 4.94 10.89 -2.24
C GLY A 66 3.44 10.96 -1.98
N GLY A 67 3.02 11.92 -1.16
CA GLY A 67 1.61 12.09 -0.81
C GLY A 67 1.09 11.05 0.19
N MET A 68 -0.21 11.05 0.36
CA MET A 68 -0.89 10.15 1.28
C MET A 68 -2.22 9.68 0.70
N LEU A 69 -2.47 8.38 0.76
CA LEU A 69 -3.77 7.78 0.47
C LEU A 69 -4.29 7.05 1.71
N THR A 70 -5.52 7.34 2.08
CA THR A 70 -6.24 6.61 3.14
C THR A 70 -7.49 5.97 2.54
N ILE A 71 -7.68 4.68 2.77
CA ILE A 71 -8.85 3.92 2.34
C ILE A 71 -9.56 3.36 3.57
N ILE A 72 -10.84 3.66 3.69
CA ILE A 72 -11.70 3.18 4.76
C ILE A 72 -13.00 2.62 4.19
N PRO A 73 -13.57 1.55 4.76
CA PRO A 73 -14.85 1.03 4.31
C PRO A 73 -15.98 2.08 4.50
N PRO A 74 -17.07 2.02 3.74
CA PRO A 74 -18.18 2.97 3.84
C PRO A 74 -18.84 2.94 5.21
N ARG A 75 -18.82 1.79 5.87
CA ARG A 75 -19.32 1.57 7.22
C ARG A 75 -18.25 0.89 8.05
N ILE A 76 -17.92 1.48 9.18
CA ILE A 76 -16.93 0.92 10.11
C ILE A 76 -17.69 0.13 11.16
N ASP A 77 -17.40 -1.16 11.24
CA ASP A 77 -17.93 -2.10 12.22
C ASP A 77 -16.85 -3.06 12.71
N LYS A 78 -17.23 -4.03 13.54
CA LYS A 78 -16.27 -5.01 14.12
C LYS A 78 -15.55 -5.87 13.09
N ASN A 79 -16.11 -6.00 11.88
CA ASN A 79 -15.56 -6.85 10.81
C ASN A 79 -14.78 -6.04 9.77
N SER A 80 -14.67 -4.73 9.94
CA SER A 80 -14.02 -3.86 8.94
C SER A 80 -12.56 -4.23 8.70
N SER A 81 -11.84 -4.66 9.74
CA SER A 81 -10.46 -5.13 9.65
C SER A 81 -10.33 -6.44 8.84
N GLU A 82 -11.39 -7.24 8.77
CA GLU A 82 -11.40 -8.53 8.06
C GLU A 82 -11.77 -8.39 6.58
N GLN A 83 -12.34 -7.26 6.18
CA GLN A 83 -12.75 -7.02 4.79
C GLN A 83 -11.55 -6.74 3.89
N VAL A 84 -11.54 -7.32 2.70
CA VAL A 84 -10.56 -6.99 1.65
C VAL A 84 -11.04 -5.74 0.94
N ILE A 85 -10.38 -4.62 1.16
CA ILE A 85 -10.71 -3.31 0.57
C ILE A 85 -9.69 -2.81 -0.44
N LEU A 86 -8.59 -3.52 -0.58
CA LEU A 86 -7.54 -3.31 -1.57
C LEU A 86 -7.38 -4.56 -2.42
N GLY A 87 -7.31 -4.40 -3.73
CA GLY A 87 -6.98 -5.49 -4.65
C GLY A 87 -5.51 -5.94 -4.54
N ASN A 88 -5.05 -6.60 -5.59
CA ASN A 88 -3.71 -7.17 -5.67
C ASN A 88 -2.65 -6.14 -6.07
N THR A 89 -1.41 -6.41 -5.74
CA THR A 89 -0.23 -5.69 -6.24
C THR A 89 -0.25 -4.18 -5.91
N CYS A 90 -0.87 -3.81 -4.79
CA CYS A 90 -0.86 -2.43 -4.33
C CYS A 90 0.54 -2.00 -3.88
N LEU A 91 0.89 -0.72 -4.05
CA LEU A 91 2.23 -0.14 -3.83
C LEU A 91 3.34 -0.72 -4.73
N TYR A 92 3.01 -1.34 -5.85
CA TYR A 92 4.00 -1.84 -6.78
C TYR A 92 5.00 -0.76 -7.19
N GLY A 93 6.29 -0.98 -6.88
CA GLY A 93 7.35 -0.06 -7.26
C GLY A 93 7.24 1.34 -6.64
N ALA A 94 6.55 1.49 -5.51
CA ALA A 94 6.45 2.76 -4.80
C ALA A 94 7.81 3.17 -4.22
N THR A 95 8.18 4.44 -4.40
CA THR A 95 9.47 5.00 -3.98
C THR A 95 9.34 5.95 -2.80
N GLY A 96 8.12 6.27 -2.38
CA GLY A 96 7.81 7.15 -1.26
C GLY A 96 6.32 7.30 -1.04
N GLY A 97 5.92 8.11 -0.05
CA GLY A 97 4.52 8.33 0.29
C GLY A 97 3.98 7.42 1.38
N LYS A 98 2.68 7.53 1.63
CA LYS A 98 2.00 6.80 2.72
C LYS A 98 0.67 6.21 2.25
N LEU A 99 0.42 4.94 2.57
CA LEU A 99 -0.86 4.26 2.34
C LEU A 99 -1.39 3.70 3.66
N TYR A 100 -2.62 4.05 3.99
CA TYR A 100 -3.33 3.54 5.17
C TYR A 100 -4.64 2.90 4.73
N ALA A 101 -4.86 1.65 5.11
CA ALA A 101 -6.07 0.93 4.78
C ALA A 101 -6.69 0.27 6.01
N LEU A 102 -7.93 0.65 6.33
CA LEU A 102 -8.73 0.00 7.36
C LEU A 102 -9.44 -1.22 6.75
N GLY A 103 -8.67 -2.26 6.52
CA GLY A 103 -9.05 -3.53 5.91
C GLY A 103 -7.83 -4.20 5.28
N LYS A 104 -8.03 -5.38 4.71
CA LYS A 104 -6.98 -6.21 4.13
C LYS A 104 -6.69 -5.82 2.68
N SER A 105 -5.48 -6.12 2.25
CA SER A 105 -5.09 -6.11 0.84
C SER A 105 -5.08 -7.53 0.27
N GLY A 106 -5.22 -7.63 -1.05
CA GLY A 106 -5.01 -8.85 -1.80
C GLY A 106 -3.55 -9.30 -1.82
N GLU A 107 -3.21 -10.10 -2.81
CA GLU A 107 -1.86 -10.66 -2.99
C GLU A 107 -0.86 -9.60 -3.44
N ARG A 108 0.44 -9.89 -3.23
CA ARG A 108 1.57 -9.08 -3.72
C ARG A 108 1.55 -7.63 -3.24
N PHE A 109 1.08 -7.41 -2.02
CA PHE A 109 1.14 -6.09 -1.40
C PHE A 109 2.60 -5.65 -1.21
N ALA A 110 2.91 -4.40 -1.57
CA ALA A 110 4.23 -3.78 -1.45
C ALA A 110 5.37 -4.46 -2.25
N VAL A 111 5.04 -5.19 -3.33
CA VAL A 111 6.05 -5.75 -4.23
C VAL A 111 6.91 -4.63 -4.82
N ARG A 112 8.24 -4.79 -4.75
CA ARG A 112 9.23 -3.80 -5.19
C ARG A 112 9.07 -2.42 -4.56
N ASN A 113 8.46 -2.33 -3.36
CA ASN A 113 8.46 -1.08 -2.61
C ASN A 113 9.89 -0.72 -2.21
N SER A 114 10.29 0.54 -2.43
CA SER A 114 11.63 1.03 -2.11
C SER A 114 11.66 2.21 -1.15
N GLY A 115 10.48 2.77 -0.76
CA GLY A 115 10.48 3.92 0.13
C GLY A 115 9.13 4.29 0.74
N ALA A 116 8.02 3.73 0.28
CA ALA A 116 6.71 4.02 0.84
C ALA A 116 6.51 3.40 2.22
N VAL A 117 5.69 4.05 3.02
CA VAL A 117 5.20 3.55 4.31
C VAL A 117 3.75 3.12 4.16
N ALA A 118 3.39 1.94 4.63
CA ALA A 118 2.01 1.50 4.59
C ALA A 118 1.58 0.75 5.84
N VAL A 119 0.28 0.87 6.15
CA VAL A 119 -0.40 0.12 7.20
C VAL A 119 -1.66 -0.49 6.62
N THR A 120 -1.85 -1.79 6.84
CA THR A 120 -3.07 -2.53 6.46
C THR A 120 -3.40 -3.58 7.51
N GLU A 121 -4.67 -3.96 7.59
CA GLU A 121 -5.17 -4.96 8.56
C GLU A 121 -4.79 -6.40 8.19
N GLY A 122 -4.34 -6.62 6.96
CA GLY A 122 -3.88 -7.93 6.49
C GLY A 122 -3.40 -7.87 5.05
N ALA A 123 -2.72 -8.92 4.59
CA ALA A 123 -2.28 -9.05 3.22
C ALA A 123 -2.33 -10.51 2.74
N GLY A 124 -2.54 -10.71 1.44
CA GLY A 124 -2.49 -12.01 0.80
C GLY A 124 -1.07 -12.58 0.66
N ASP A 125 -0.94 -13.59 -0.19
CA ASP A 125 0.35 -14.24 -0.50
C ASP A 125 1.34 -13.25 -1.16
N HIS A 126 2.64 -13.54 -1.03
CA HIS A 126 3.71 -12.80 -1.71
C HIS A 126 3.87 -11.32 -1.28
N CYS A 127 3.47 -10.99 -0.06
CA CYS A 127 3.65 -9.64 0.48
C CYS A 127 5.15 -9.28 0.59
N CYS A 128 5.50 -8.03 0.27
CA CYS A 128 6.87 -7.50 0.31
C CYS A 128 7.90 -8.22 -0.59
N GLU A 129 7.47 -8.93 -1.64
CA GLU A 129 8.40 -9.53 -2.60
C GLU A 129 9.29 -8.46 -3.25
N TYR A 130 10.59 -8.75 -3.32
CA TYR A 130 11.60 -7.85 -3.91
C TYR A 130 11.58 -6.41 -3.34
N MET A 131 11.10 -6.23 -2.12
CA MET A 131 11.14 -4.95 -1.43
C MET A 131 12.59 -4.55 -1.16
N THR A 132 12.93 -3.30 -1.41
CA THR A 132 14.30 -2.76 -1.26
C THR A 132 14.39 -1.63 -0.25
N GLY A 133 13.26 -1.13 0.25
CA GLY A 133 13.19 -0.05 1.23
C GLY A 133 11.76 0.24 1.67
N GLY A 134 11.59 1.22 2.57
CA GLY A 134 10.29 1.58 3.13
C GLY A 134 9.93 0.80 4.39
N LYS A 135 8.70 1.01 4.87
CA LYS A 135 8.18 0.38 6.10
C LYS A 135 6.76 -0.11 5.87
N ILE A 136 6.53 -1.38 6.09
CA ILE A 136 5.22 -2.01 5.95
C ILE A 136 4.76 -2.52 7.33
N VAL A 137 3.52 -2.23 7.70
CA VAL A 137 2.91 -2.70 8.94
C VAL A 137 1.64 -3.48 8.59
N ILE A 138 1.58 -4.73 9.02
CA ILE A 138 0.43 -5.62 8.88
C ILE A 138 -0.12 -5.93 10.25
N LEU A 139 -1.36 -5.55 10.53
CA LEU A 139 -1.99 -5.64 11.85
C LEU A 139 -2.78 -6.93 12.08
N GLY A 140 -2.75 -7.87 11.13
CA GLY A 140 -3.51 -9.11 11.23
C GLY A 140 -3.02 -10.17 10.26
N SER A 141 -3.95 -10.94 9.69
CA SER A 141 -3.63 -12.13 8.91
C SER A 141 -2.80 -11.84 7.66
N ILE A 142 -1.88 -12.76 7.37
CA ILE A 142 -1.01 -12.68 6.20
C ILE A 142 -0.92 -14.04 5.50
N GLY A 143 -0.75 -14.01 4.19
CA GLY A 143 -0.56 -15.18 3.35
C GLY A 143 0.83 -15.79 3.42
N ARG A 144 1.22 -16.55 2.40
CA ARG A 144 2.49 -17.28 2.31
C ARG A 144 3.56 -16.50 1.54
N ASN A 145 4.79 -16.98 1.62
CA ASN A 145 5.95 -16.53 0.84
C ASN A 145 6.26 -15.03 0.99
N ILE A 146 6.18 -14.57 2.23
CA ILE A 146 6.43 -13.16 2.58
C ILE A 146 7.90 -12.85 2.39
N GLY A 147 8.18 -11.69 1.81
CA GLY A 147 9.53 -11.15 1.70
C GLY A 147 10.44 -11.91 0.74
N ALA A 148 9.89 -12.71 -0.16
CA ALA A 148 10.71 -13.39 -1.17
C ALA A 148 11.55 -12.39 -1.97
N GLY A 149 12.87 -12.57 -1.98
CA GLY A 149 13.79 -11.66 -2.67
C GLY A 149 13.88 -10.25 -2.05
N MET A 150 13.38 -10.04 -0.86
CA MET A 150 13.50 -8.76 -0.13
C MET A 150 14.96 -8.51 0.24
N THR A 151 15.49 -7.33 -0.11
CA THR A 151 16.89 -6.96 0.13
C THR A 151 17.02 -5.72 1.01
N GLY A 152 15.93 -5.07 1.38
CA GLY A 152 15.94 -3.91 2.26
C GLY A 152 14.53 -3.46 2.67
N GLY A 153 14.46 -2.49 3.57
CA GLY A 153 13.24 -2.07 4.22
C GLY A 153 12.89 -2.90 5.44
N VAL A 154 11.75 -2.62 6.05
CA VAL A 154 11.27 -3.31 7.26
C VAL A 154 9.80 -3.63 7.13
N ALA A 155 9.41 -4.85 7.45
CA ALA A 155 8.03 -5.27 7.59
C ALA A 155 7.75 -5.68 9.05
N PHE A 156 6.78 -5.01 9.68
CA PHE A 156 6.27 -5.35 11.00
C PHE A 156 4.96 -6.10 10.82
N ILE A 157 4.85 -7.29 11.35
CA ILE A 157 3.69 -8.16 11.20
C ILE A 157 3.23 -8.59 12.59
N LEU A 158 1.97 -8.32 12.90
CA LEU A 158 1.35 -8.83 14.14
C LEU A 158 1.05 -10.32 13.96
N ASP A 159 1.77 -11.16 14.69
CA ASP A 159 1.68 -12.62 14.61
C ASP A 159 0.90 -13.18 15.81
N GLU A 160 -0.42 -12.98 15.82
CA GLU A 160 -1.31 -13.49 16.87
C GLU A 160 -1.37 -15.02 16.94
N LYS A 161 -1.05 -15.69 15.81
CA LYS A 161 -1.16 -17.15 15.68
C LYS A 161 0.16 -17.89 15.89
N ASN A 162 1.26 -17.18 16.05
CA ASN A 162 2.62 -17.75 16.11
C ASN A 162 2.93 -18.68 14.91
N ASP A 163 2.49 -18.28 13.70
CA ASP A 163 2.69 -19.06 12.48
C ASP A 163 3.49 -18.30 11.39
N LEU A 164 3.98 -17.12 11.71
CA LEU A 164 4.70 -16.25 10.78
C LEU A 164 5.95 -16.92 10.20
N GLU A 165 6.73 -17.64 11.01
CA GLU A 165 7.95 -18.32 10.56
C GLU A 165 7.69 -19.29 9.39
N LYS A 166 6.52 -19.94 9.38
CA LYS A 166 6.12 -20.86 8.31
C LYS A 166 5.71 -20.19 7.01
N LYS A 167 5.46 -18.87 7.07
CA LYS A 167 4.97 -18.04 5.96
C LYS A 167 6.06 -17.17 5.34
N VAL A 168 7.12 -16.93 6.10
CA VAL A 168 8.24 -16.11 5.66
C VAL A 168 9.15 -16.90 4.72
N ASN A 169 9.60 -16.27 3.66
CA ASN A 169 10.64 -16.85 2.81
C ASN A 169 12.01 -16.67 3.47
N SER A 170 12.52 -17.71 4.11
CA SER A 170 13.73 -17.69 4.94
C SER A 170 15.05 -17.53 4.16
N CYS A 171 15.02 -17.62 2.83
CA CYS A 171 16.25 -17.56 2.03
C CYS A 171 17.02 -16.24 2.15
N LEU A 172 16.37 -15.14 2.49
CA LEU A 172 16.98 -13.80 2.49
C LEU A 172 16.57 -12.93 3.69
N LEU A 173 15.76 -13.44 4.60
CA LEU A 173 15.30 -12.66 5.76
C LEU A 173 16.08 -13.05 7.01
N TYR A 174 16.75 -12.09 7.61
CA TYR A 174 17.20 -12.20 8.98
C TYR A 174 16.05 -11.77 9.90
N THR A 175 15.45 -12.70 10.62
CA THR A 175 14.55 -12.38 11.72
C THR A 175 15.40 -11.96 12.90
N SER A 176 15.32 -10.69 13.31
CA SER A 176 15.84 -10.31 14.61
C SER A 176 14.82 -10.78 15.65
N PRO A 177 15.24 -11.53 16.67
CA PRO A 177 14.34 -11.80 17.78
C PRO A 177 13.89 -10.47 18.37
N SER A 178 12.59 -10.33 18.62
CA SER A 178 12.04 -9.19 19.36
C SER A 178 12.68 -9.15 20.75
N PRO A 179 13.10 -7.97 21.23
CA PRO A 179 13.60 -7.83 22.58
C PRO A 179 12.54 -8.18 23.64
#